data_abb9f85176c53c95d709597b2731124d
#
_entry.id   abb9f85176c53c95d709597b2731124d
#
_cell.length_a   1.000
_cell.length_b   1.000
_cell.length_c   1.000
_cell.angle_alpha   90.00
_cell.angle_beta   90.00
_cell.angle_gamma   90.00
#
_symmetry.space_group_name_H-M   'P 1'
#
loop_
_entity.id
_entity.type
_entity.pdbx_description
1 polymer ?
#
loop_
_entity_poly.entity_id
_entity_poly.type
_entity_poly.pdbx_seq_one_letter_code
_entity_poly.pdbx_strand_id
1 'polypeptide(L)'
;MLEPLLASTNCERVLIFLAARNEGYLREMADFFKSSPSPLLKQLEKLETGGVLFSRLAGRTRLYGFNPRYPFLKELKALLDKALSFYPEDVRTSLLESMQRPRRKGKPL
;
A
#
# COMPACT_ATOMS: atom_id res chain seq x y z
N MET A 1 2.61 13.54 6.31
CA MET A 1 1.44 13.70 7.18
C MET A 1 1.50 12.77 8.39
N LEU A 2 1.69 11.48 8.19
CA LEU A 2 1.79 10.53 9.30
C LEU A 2 3.22 10.16 9.65
N GLU A 3 4.20 10.83 9.07
CA GLU A 3 5.62 10.52 9.32
C GLU A 3 5.99 10.53 10.79
N PRO A 4 5.53 11.50 11.58
CA PRO A 4 5.91 11.48 12.99
C PRO A 4 5.37 10.26 13.74
N LEU A 5 4.21 9.78 13.32
CA LEU A 5 3.59 8.61 13.94
C LEU A 5 4.22 7.32 13.45
N LEU A 6 4.47 7.24 12.15
CA LEU A 6 4.95 6.02 11.52
C LEU A 6 6.49 5.98 11.40
N ALA A 7 7.13 7.07 11.76
CA ALA A 7 8.59 7.20 11.76
C ALA A 7 9.21 7.13 10.36
N SER A 8 8.41 7.27 9.31
CA SER A 8 8.96 7.13 7.96
C SER A 8 7.95 7.58 6.93
N THR A 9 8.40 8.40 5.99
CA THR A 9 7.60 8.77 4.83
C THR A 9 7.27 7.54 3.98
N ASN A 10 8.22 6.64 3.86
CA ASN A 10 8.00 5.45 3.03
C ASN A 10 7.04 4.47 3.67
N CYS A 11 7.02 4.40 5.00
CA CYS A 11 6.04 3.59 5.69
C CYS A 11 4.63 4.11 5.41
N GLU A 12 4.46 5.43 5.46
CA GLU A 12 3.18 6.04 5.13
C GLU A 12 2.78 5.74 3.69
N ARG A 13 3.74 5.84 2.77
CA ARG A 13 3.46 5.62 1.35
C ARG A 13 2.91 4.23 1.07
N VAL A 14 3.57 3.20 1.61
CA VAL A 14 3.10 1.84 1.33
C VAL A 14 1.75 1.58 1.99
N LEU A 15 1.52 2.09 3.19
CA LEU A 15 0.26 1.88 3.88
C LEU A 15 -0.88 2.62 3.21
N ILE A 16 -0.65 3.87 2.79
CA ILE A 16 -1.68 4.65 2.09
C ILE A 16 -2.03 3.99 0.75
N PHE A 17 -1.02 3.51 0.03
CA PHE A 17 -1.26 2.82 -1.22
C PHE A 17 -2.18 1.62 -1.00
N LEU A 18 -1.87 0.82 0.01
CA LEU A 18 -2.66 -0.37 0.30
C LEU A 18 -4.05 -0.03 0.86
N ALA A 19 -4.16 1.05 1.61
CA ALA A 19 -5.47 1.49 2.09
C ALA A 19 -6.37 1.87 0.92
N ALA A 20 -5.79 2.50 -0.10
CA ALA A 20 -6.56 2.93 -1.26
C ALA A 20 -6.88 1.79 -2.21
N ARG A 21 -5.95 0.85 -2.40
CA ARG A 21 -6.09 -0.17 -3.44
C ARG A 21 -6.28 -1.59 -2.92
N ASN A 22 -6.25 -1.78 -1.62
CA ASN A 22 -6.39 -3.05 -0.92
C ASN A 22 -5.19 -3.98 -1.07
N GLU A 23 -4.57 -4.04 -2.23
CA GLU A 23 -3.40 -4.87 -2.44
C GLU A 23 -2.53 -4.22 -3.51
N GLY A 24 -1.28 -4.60 -3.55
CA GLY A 24 -0.38 -4.03 -4.54
C GLY A 24 0.96 -4.70 -4.59
N TYR A 25 1.64 -4.49 -5.71
CA TYR A 25 3.00 -4.95 -5.93
C TYR A 25 3.97 -3.84 -5.62
N LEU A 26 5.17 -4.22 -5.22
CA LEU A 26 6.23 -3.23 -4.96
C LEU A 26 6.45 -2.31 -6.16
N ARG A 27 6.46 -2.88 -7.36
CA ARG A 27 6.70 -2.08 -8.56
C ARG A 27 5.64 -1.01 -8.75
N GLU A 28 4.38 -1.35 -8.48
CA GLU A 28 3.30 -0.37 -8.58
C GLU A 28 3.51 0.80 -7.64
N MET A 29 3.92 0.49 -6.41
CA MET A 29 4.16 1.53 -5.42
C MET A 29 5.33 2.41 -5.81
N ALA A 30 6.42 1.79 -6.26
CA ALA A 30 7.61 2.54 -6.68
C ALA A 30 7.28 3.45 -7.86
N ASP A 31 6.51 2.95 -8.82
CA ASP A 31 6.12 3.75 -9.97
C ASP A 31 5.20 4.90 -9.56
N PHE A 32 4.25 4.62 -8.70
CA PHE A 32 3.31 5.65 -8.29
C PHE A 32 3.99 6.79 -7.56
N PHE A 33 4.87 6.46 -6.61
CA PHE A 33 5.55 7.48 -5.80
C PHE A 33 6.84 7.97 -6.43
N LYS A 34 7.19 7.45 -7.59
CA LYS A 34 8.42 7.84 -8.31
C LYS A 34 9.63 7.69 -7.41
N SER A 35 9.71 6.53 -6.79
CA SER A 35 10.74 6.20 -5.83
C SER A 35 11.45 4.95 -6.27
N SER A 36 12.70 4.77 -5.85
CA SER A 36 13.35 3.49 -6.06
C SER A 36 12.64 2.44 -5.20
N PRO A 37 12.66 1.18 -5.62
CA PRO A 37 11.93 0.14 -4.88
C PRO A 37 12.51 -0.16 -3.50
N SER A 38 13.81 -0.04 -3.34
CA SER A 38 14.50 -0.54 -2.15
C SER A 38 13.99 0.03 -0.83
N PRO A 39 13.82 1.36 -0.70
CA PRO A 39 13.29 1.89 0.56
C PRO A 39 11.85 1.46 0.84
N LEU A 40 11.06 1.28 -0.21
CA LEU A 40 9.69 0.81 -0.03
C LEU A 40 9.66 -0.66 0.37
N LEU A 41 10.51 -1.47 -0.25
CA LEU A 41 10.60 -2.88 0.10
C LEU A 41 10.98 -3.07 1.57
N LYS A 42 11.89 -2.25 2.05
CA LYS A 42 12.31 -2.31 3.44
C LYS A 42 11.11 -2.13 4.37
N GLN A 43 10.22 -1.19 4.04
CA GLN A 43 9.04 -0.97 4.85
C GLN A 43 8.05 -2.12 4.74
N LEU A 44 7.86 -2.65 3.53
CA LEU A 44 6.97 -3.78 3.34
C LEU A 44 7.42 -4.99 4.16
N GLU A 45 8.72 -5.27 4.14
CA GLU A 45 9.27 -6.39 4.91
C GLU A 45 9.11 -6.18 6.40
N LYS A 46 9.35 -4.96 6.86
CA LYS A 46 9.19 -4.64 8.27
C LYS A 46 7.76 -4.82 8.72
N LEU A 47 6.82 -4.35 7.92
CA LEU A 47 5.40 -4.44 8.25
C LEU A 47 4.91 -5.89 8.19
N GLU A 48 5.45 -6.66 7.27
CA GLU A 48 5.08 -8.06 7.19
C GLU A 48 5.63 -8.83 8.39
N THR A 49 6.88 -8.57 8.75
CA THR A 49 7.47 -9.18 9.94
C THR A 49 6.68 -8.85 11.19
N GLY A 50 6.16 -7.62 11.26
CA GLY A 50 5.36 -7.19 12.41
C GLY A 50 3.91 -7.64 12.37
N GLY A 51 3.51 -8.37 11.35
CA GLY A 51 2.15 -8.90 11.28
C GLY A 51 1.10 -7.94 10.76
N VAL A 52 1.51 -6.75 10.33
CA VAL A 52 0.57 -5.76 9.78
C VAL A 52 0.14 -6.12 8.37
N LEU A 53 1.10 -6.59 7.57
CA LEU A 53 0.86 -6.99 6.19
C LEU A 53 1.14 -8.46 6.02
N PHE A 54 0.61 -9.02 4.95
CA PHE A 54 1.06 -10.32 4.49
C PHE A 54 1.23 -10.27 2.98
N SER A 55 1.97 -11.22 2.44
CA SER A 55 2.18 -11.26 1.01
C SER A 55 2.03 -12.69 0.51
N ARG A 56 1.72 -12.80 -0.76
CA ARG A 56 1.69 -14.09 -1.43
C ARG A 56 2.30 -13.93 -2.81
N LEU A 57 2.83 -15.01 -3.33
CA LEU A 57 3.36 -14.99 -4.68
C LEU A 57 2.20 -15.00 -5.67
N ALA A 58 2.25 -14.08 -6.60
CA ALA A 58 1.33 -14.03 -7.72
C ALA A 58 2.19 -14.03 -8.96
N GLY A 59 2.35 -15.22 -9.54
CA GLY A 59 3.37 -15.41 -10.55
C GLY A 59 4.74 -15.34 -9.92
N ARG A 60 5.58 -14.44 -10.40
CA ARG A 60 6.94 -14.28 -9.88
C ARG A 60 7.07 -13.12 -8.91
N THR A 61 5.98 -12.45 -8.61
CA THR A 61 6.01 -11.21 -7.84
C THR A 61 5.19 -11.39 -6.58
N ARG A 62 5.59 -10.70 -5.51
CA ARG A 62 4.82 -10.73 -4.28
C ARG A 62 3.75 -9.66 -4.31
N LEU A 63 2.54 -10.07 -4.01
CA LEU A 63 1.41 -9.18 -3.87
C LEU A 63 1.17 -8.97 -2.38
N TYR A 64 1.21 -7.71 -1.95
CA TYR A 64 1.09 -7.35 -0.55
C TYR A 64 -0.32 -6.89 -0.23
N GLY A 65 -0.77 -7.18 0.98
CA GLY A 65 -2.06 -6.73 1.46
C GLY A 65 -2.06 -6.68 2.98
N PHE A 66 -3.13 -6.13 3.55
CA PHE A 66 -3.26 -6.11 4.99
C PHE A 66 -3.53 -7.52 5.51
N ASN A 67 -2.89 -7.83 6.66
CA ASN A 67 -3.09 -9.10 7.31
C ASN A 67 -4.43 -9.07 8.04
N PRO A 68 -5.42 -9.89 7.64
CA PRO A 68 -6.74 -9.84 8.29
C PRO A 68 -6.70 -10.24 9.77
N ARG A 69 -5.60 -10.82 10.23
CA ARG A 69 -5.45 -11.21 11.63
C ARG A 69 -4.76 -10.17 12.48
N TYR A 70 -4.34 -9.05 11.87
CA TYR A 70 -3.68 -8.00 12.65
C TYR A 70 -4.71 -7.41 13.62
N PRO A 71 -4.43 -7.44 14.93
CA PRO A 71 -5.46 -7.07 15.91
C PRO A 71 -5.92 -5.63 15.83
N PHE A 72 -5.09 -4.75 15.28
CA PHE A 72 -5.44 -3.33 15.18
C PHE A 72 -5.78 -2.93 13.76
N LEU A 73 -6.16 -3.89 12.93
CA LEU A 73 -6.38 -3.62 11.51
C LEU A 73 -7.50 -2.60 11.29
N LYS A 74 -8.60 -2.76 11.99
CA LYS A 74 -9.74 -1.87 11.85
C LYS A 74 -9.34 -0.43 12.17
N GLU A 75 -8.64 -0.25 13.26
CA GLU A 75 -8.20 1.08 13.69
C GLU A 75 -7.15 1.65 12.73
N LEU A 76 -6.25 0.81 12.27
CA LEU A 76 -5.23 1.25 11.31
C LEU A 76 -5.89 1.69 10.01
N LYS A 77 -6.81 0.92 9.48
CA LYS A 77 -7.48 1.28 8.23
C LYS A 77 -8.29 2.56 8.39
N ALA A 78 -8.93 2.74 9.54
CA ALA A 78 -9.65 3.98 9.80
C ALA A 78 -8.72 5.19 9.81
N LEU A 79 -7.56 5.04 10.44
CA LEU A 79 -6.56 6.10 10.45
C LEU A 79 -6.07 6.42 9.05
N LEU A 80 -5.77 5.38 8.27
CA LEU A 80 -5.25 5.58 6.92
C LEU A 80 -6.30 6.19 6.00
N ASP A 81 -7.55 5.77 6.13
CA ASP A 81 -8.63 6.32 5.33
C ASP A 81 -8.82 7.81 5.64
N LYS A 82 -8.73 8.15 6.92
CA LYS A 82 -8.83 9.56 7.30
C LYS A 82 -7.65 10.36 6.74
N ALA A 83 -6.45 9.82 6.86
CA ALA A 83 -5.27 10.49 6.32
C ALA A 83 -5.40 10.69 4.81
N LEU A 84 -5.90 9.67 4.12
CA LEU A 84 -6.07 9.75 2.67
C LEU A 84 -7.01 10.88 2.29
N SER A 85 -8.03 11.15 3.10
CA SER A 85 -8.98 12.22 2.83
C SER A 85 -8.33 13.60 2.86
N PHE A 86 -7.14 13.74 3.46
CA PHE A 86 -6.41 14.99 3.49
C PHE A 86 -5.36 15.09 2.38
N TYR A 87 -5.18 14.05 1.59
CA TYR A 87 -4.25 14.10 0.46
C TYR A 87 -4.81 15.00 -0.62
N PRO A 88 -3.95 15.58 -1.47
CA PRO A 88 -4.44 16.38 -2.59
C PRO A 88 -5.38 15.55 -3.47
N GLU A 89 -6.37 16.22 -4.01
CA GLU A 89 -7.42 15.53 -4.76
C GLU A 89 -6.88 14.74 -5.94
N ASP A 90 -5.90 15.29 -6.66
CA ASP A 90 -5.32 14.60 -7.80
C ASP A 90 -4.60 13.32 -7.38
N VAL A 91 -3.89 13.34 -6.25
CA VAL A 91 -3.22 12.15 -5.74
C VAL A 91 -4.24 11.11 -5.33
N ARG A 92 -5.26 11.54 -4.60
CA ARG A 92 -6.30 10.66 -4.12
C ARG A 92 -7.04 10.00 -5.27
N THR A 93 -7.38 10.80 -6.27
CA THR A 93 -8.07 10.30 -7.46
C THR A 93 -7.21 9.28 -8.20
N SER A 94 -5.91 9.57 -8.36
CA SER A 94 -5.00 8.65 -9.02
C SER A 94 -4.91 7.32 -8.30
N LEU A 95 -4.86 7.35 -6.97
CA LEU A 95 -4.81 6.13 -6.19
C LEU A 95 -6.09 5.30 -6.35
N LEU A 96 -7.23 5.96 -6.23
CA LEU A 96 -8.51 5.26 -6.23
C LEU A 96 -8.95 4.85 -7.64
N GLU A 97 -8.56 5.61 -8.64
CA GLU A 97 -8.92 5.33 -10.01
C GLU A 97 -8.44 3.96 -10.47
N SER A 98 -7.26 3.57 -10.02
CA SER A 98 -6.71 2.27 -10.39
C SER A 98 -7.51 1.12 -9.83
N MET A 99 -8.26 1.32 -8.76
CA MET A 99 -9.09 0.27 -8.22
C MET A 99 -10.22 -0.12 -9.14
N GLN A 100 -10.62 0.80 -9.99
CA GLN A 100 -11.75 0.57 -10.87
C GLN A 100 -11.37 -0.20 -12.12
N ARG A 101 -10.08 -0.41 -12.34
CA ARG A 101 -9.62 -1.15 -13.47
C ARG A 101 -9.36 -2.58 -13.08
N PRO A 102 -9.68 -3.54 -13.95
CA PRO A 102 -9.28 -4.91 -13.66
C PRO A 102 -7.77 -4.97 -13.53
N ARG A 103 -7.30 -5.69 -12.51
CA ARG A 103 -5.87 -5.87 -12.38
C ARG A 103 -5.45 -6.88 -13.45
N ARG A 104 -4.58 -6.42 -14.31
CA ARG A 104 -4.26 -7.21 -15.40
C ARG A 104 -3.49 -8.30 -15.07
N LYS A 105 -3.63 -9.11 -15.26
CA LYS A 105 -2.94 -10.04 -15.05
C LYS A 105 -2.88 -10.75 -16.16
N GLY A 106 -2.57 -10.68 -16.44
CA GLY A 106 -2.67 -11.25 -17.48
C GLY A 106 -3.66 -11.27 -18.40
N LYS A 107 -4.14 -11.00 -18.49
CA LYS A 107 -5.03 -10.83 -19.20
C LYS A 107 -5.09 -10.40 -20.03
N PRO A 108 -5.09 -10.79 -20.52
CA PRO A 108 -5.45 -10.29 -21.19
C PRO A 108 -6.24 -10.11 -21.72
N LEU A 109 -6.40 -10.01 -21.50
CA LEU A 109 -7.16 -9.96 -21.98
C LEU A 109 -7.23 -9.90 -22.70
#